data_251c13cc141ba4e372e9b8c84a4af702
#
_entry.id   251c13cc141ba4e372e9b8c84a4af702
#
_cell.length_a   1.000
_cell.length_b   1.000
_cell.length_c   1.000
_cell.angle_alpha   90.00
_cell.angle_beta   90.00
_cell.angle_gamma   90.00
#
_symmetry.space_group_name_H-M   'P 1'
#
loop_
_entity.id
_entity.type
_entity.pdbx_description
1 polymer ?
#
loop_
_entity_poly.entity_id
_entity_poly.type
_entity_poly.pdbx_seq_one_letter_code
_entity_poly.pdbx_strand_id
1 'polypeptide(L)'
;MSRPRSFDSQAVVDAAMQAFWIGGVGSTSVDDLLKATGLSRSSLYNSFGNREGLVQAATERYAQQQSAAIQRLFQGRSLEHALSALLMEAATANYDGRGCLLVNAVAELHETCGQGLDAVRKALAQVAETLESAIRSAAPQRNDCAQLCVATMAAIAGLRTLQRAELPLALRQQAAQRLAQGLLGS
;
A
#
# COMPACT_ATOMS: atom_id res chain seq x y z
N MET A 1 23.83 17.64 -28.82
CA MET A 1 22.56 17.00 -28.41
C MET A 1 22.90 15.82 -27.50
N SER A 2 22.67 15.94 -26.21
CA SER A 2 22.92 14.87 -25.25
C SER A 2 21.84 13.81 -25.41
N ARG A 3 22.25 12.57 -25.69
CA ARG A 3 21.35 11.39 -25.83
C ARG A 3 20.63 11.19 -24.51
N PRO A 4 19.28 11.10 -24.46
CA PRO A 4 18.58 10.77 -23.23
C PRO A 4 19.12 9.43 -22.73
N ARG A 5 19.66 9.36 -21.52
CA ARG A 5 19.93 8.08 -20.86
C ARG A 5 18.57 7.44 -20.62
N SER A 6 18.24 6.40 -21.37
CA SER A 6 17.07 5.59 -21.11
C SER A 6 17.34 4.81 -19.82
N PHE A 7 16.87 5.32 -18.69
CA PHE A 7 16.77 4.53 -17.46
C PHE A 7 15.43 3.78 -17.50
N ASP A 8 15.40 2.62 -16.88
CA ASP A 8 14.16 1.91 -16.66
C ASP A 8 13.31 2.70 -15.64
N SER A 9 12.28 3.38 -16.14
CA SER A 9 11.40 4.20 -15.31
C SER A 9 10.72 3.38 -14.21
N GLN A 10 10.43 2.11 -14.48
CA GLN A 10 9.81 1.20 -13.52
C GLN A 10 10.78 0.89 -12.37
N ALA A 11 12.03 0.57 -12.68
CA ALA A 11 13.06 0.30 -11.67
C ALA A 11 13.32 1.52 -10.78
N VAL A 12 13.30 2.73 -11.35
CA VAL A 12 13.43 3.99 -10.60
C VAL A 12 12.26 4.19 -9.64
N VAL A 13 11.01 3.98 -10.10
CA VAL A 13 9.83 4.10 -9.24
C VAL A 13 9.84 3.05 -8.14
N ASP A 14 10.22 1.80 -8.44
CA ASP A 14 10.35 0.73 -7.44
C ASP A 14 11.42 1.07 -6.38
N ALA A 15 12.57 1.62 -6.79
CA ALA A 15 13.61 2.07 -5.87
C ALA A 15 13.15 3.25 -4.98
N ALA A 16 12.45 4.23 -5.56
CA ALA A 16 11.88 5.34 -4.81
C ALA A 16 10.81 4.87 -3.82
N MET A 17 9.93 3.94 -4.24
CA MET A 17 8.92 3.33 -3.37
C MET A 17 9.58 2.65 -2.16
N GLN A 18 10.66 1.91 -2.37
CA GLN A 18 11.40 1.28 -1.26
C GLN A 18 12.04 2.32 -0.34
N ALA A 19 12.64 3.38 -0.89
CA ALA A 19 13.23 4.45 -0.09
C ALA A 19 12.17 5.14 0.80
N PHE A 20 11.01 5.47 0.24
CA PHE A 20 9.89 6.03 1.00
C PHE A 20 9.34 5.06 2.04
N TRP A 21 9.31 3.76 1.75
CA TRP A 21 8.79 2.77 2.69
C TRP A 21 9.72 2.54 3.89
N ILE A 22 11.04 2.65 3.67
CA ILE A 22 12.05 2.49 4.72
C ILE A 22 12.22 3.78 5.51
N GLY A 23 12.39 4.91 4.81
CA GLY A 23 12.73 6.20 5.41
C GLY A 23 11.52 7.03 5.87
N GLY A 24 10.32 6.64 5.43
CA GLY A 24 9.10 7.45 5.59
C GLY A 24 8.91 8.47 4.47
N VAL A 25 7.65 8.65 4.04
CA VAL A 25 7.34 9.60 2.95
C VAL A 25 7.59 11.03 3.39
N GLY A 26 7.33 11.36 4.66
CA GLY A 26 7.57 12.70 5.21
C GLY A 26 9.05 13.05 5.34
N SER A 27 9.89 12.06 5.65
CA SER A 27 11.29 12.24 6.06
C SER A 27 12.30 12.07 4.93
N THR A 28 11.98 11.29 3.90
CA THR A 28 12.91 10.97 2.79
C THR A 28 13.20 12.22 1.96
N SER A 29 14.43 12.68 1.96
CA SER A 29 14.89 13.86 1.23
C SER A 29 15.08 13.59 -0.27
N VAL A 30 15.20 14.66 -1.07
CA VAL A 30 15.58 14.53 -2.50
C VAL A 30 16.94 13.83 -2.64
N ASP A 31 17.89 14.13 -1.78
CA ASP A 31 19.24 13.52 -1.86
C ASP A 31 19.20 12.02 -1.55
N ASP A 32 18.33 11.58 -0.64
CA ASP A 32 18.12 10.16 -0.38
C ASP A 32 17.49 9.46 -1.59
N LEU A 33 16.54 10.11 -2.26
CA LEU A 33 15.93 9.61 -3.48
C LEU A 33 16.94 9.51 -4.64
N LEU A 34 17.83 10.51 -4.80
CA LEU A 34 18.89 10.44 -5.81
C LEU A 34 19.83 9.26 -5.55
N LYS A 35 20.21 9.03 -4.29
CA LYS A 35 21.05 7.86 -3.91
C LYS A 35 20.32 6.54 -4.18
N ALA A 36 19.05 6.43 -3.80
CA ALA A 36 18.27 5.20 -3.95
C ALA A 36 17.99 4.87 -5.42
N THR A 37 17.70 5.88 -6.25
CA THR A 37 17.30 5.70 -7.65
C THR A 37 18.45 5.72 -8.63
N GLY A 38 19.61 6.23 -8.22
CA GLY A 38 20.76 6.47 -9.12
C GLY A 38 20.54 7.62 -10.11
N LEU A 39 19.46 8.39 -9.98
CA LEU A 39 19.20 9.53 -10.84
C LEU A 39 20.06 10.72 -10.50
N SER A 40 20.40 11.53 -11.51
CA SER A 40 20.83 12.90 -11.28
C SER A 40 19.65 13.78 -10.89
N ARG A 41 19.91 14.88 -10.17
CA ARG A 41 18.88 15.86 -9.80
C ARG A 41 18.11 16.36 -11.04
N SER A 42 18.80 16.67 -12.13
CA SER A 42 18.17 17.10 -13.38
C SER A 42 17.28 16.02 -14.01
N SER A 43 17.70 14.74 -13.96
CA SER A 43 16.89 13.62 -14.45
C SER A 43 15.63 13.43 -13.62
N LEU A 44 15.69 13.55 -12.29
CA LEU A 44 14.53 13.48 -11.41
C LEU A 44 13.51 14.58 -11.75
N TYR A 45 13.96 15.83 -11.82
CA TYR A 45 13.06 16.95 -12.14
C TYR A 45 12.47 16.86 -13.56
N ASN A 46 13.26 16.41 -14.54
CA ASN A 46 12.77 16.24 -15.91
C ASN A 46 11.73 15.12 -16.04
N SER A 47 11.82 14.07 -15.22
CA SER A 47 10.95 12.88 -15.35
C SER A 47 9.73 12.92 -14.43
N PHE A 48 9.86 13.50 -13.26
CA PHE A 48 8.83 13.51 -12.22
C PHE A 48 8.40 14.91 -11.79
N GLY A 49 9.01 15.95 -12.33
CA GLY A 49 8.72 17.34 -12.02
C GLY A 49 9.35 17.79 -10.69
N ASN A 50 9.01 17.12 -9.62
CA ASN A 50 9.49 17.41 -8.26
C ASN A 50 9.48 16.14 -7.39
N ARG A 51 9.77 16.30 -6.09
CA ARG A 51 9.72 15.21 -5.10
C ARG A 51 8.30 14.63 -4.98
N GLU A 52 7.30 15.47 -4.99
CA GLU A 52 5.88 15.10 -4.87
C GLU A 52 5.41 14.26 -6.06
N GLY A 53 5.90 14.55 -7.26
CA GLY A 53 5.66 13.70 -8.45
C GLY A 53 6.25 12.30 -8.30
N LEU A 54 7.40 12.17 -7.63
CA LEU A 54 7.97 10.86 -7.32
C LEU A 54 7.21 10.16 -6.17
N VAL A 55 6.68 10.90 -5.18
CA VAL A 55 5.75 10.36 -4.16
C VAL A 55 4.51 9.81 -4.85
N GLN A 56 3.93 10.55 -5.80
CA GLN A 56 2.77 10.09 -6.56
C GLN A 56 3.08 8.79 -7.31
N ALA A 57 4.14 8.75 -8.10
CA ALA A 57 4.52 7.57 -8.86
C ALA A 57 4.76 6.35 -7.95
N ALA A 58 5.44 6.53 -6.82
CA ALA A 58 5.73 5.48 -5.86
C ALA A 58 4.46 4.94 -5.16
N THR A 59 3.55 5.82 -4.75
CA THR A 59 2.29 5.44 -4.09
C THR A 59 1.30 4.79 -5.06
N GLU A 60 1.22 5.27 -6.30
CA GLU A 60 0.45 4.62 -7.38
C GLU A 60 0.99 3.21 -7.66
N ARG A 61 2.31 3.05 -7.73
CA ARG A 61 2.96 1.74 -7.91
C ARG A 61 2.65 0.79 -6.78
N TYR A 62 2.72 1.25 -5.53
CA TYR A 62 2.35 0.45 -4.37
C TYR A 62 0.88 0.03 -4.41
N ALA A 63 -0.03 0.96 -4.74
CA ALA A 63 -1.46 0.68 -4.86
C ALA A 63 -1.74 -0.38 -5.94
N GLN A 64 -1.05 -0.30 -7.10
CA GLN A 64 -1.14 -1.32 -8.15
C GLN A 64 -0.73 -2.70 -7.65
N GLN A 65 0.37 -2.80 -6.88
CA GLN A 65 0.83 -4.06 -6.31
C GLN A 65 -0.18 -4.63 -5.30
N GLN A 66 -0.74 -3.78 -4.42
CA GLN A 66 -1.77 -4.20 -3.46
C GLN A 66 -3.05 -4.65 -4.18
N SER A 67 -3.50 -3.88 -5.18
CA SER A 67 -4.67 -4.23 -5.99
C SER A 67 -4.50 -5.56 -6.71
N ALA A 68 -3.34 -5.81 -7.29
CA ALA A 68 -3.04 -7.09 -7.93
C ALA A 68 -3.01 -8.27 -6.93
N ALA A 69 -2.51 -8.04 -5.72
CA ALA A 69 -2.52 -9.05 -4.65
C ALA A 69 -3.96 -9.37 -4.22
N ILE A 70 -4.81 -8.35 -4.01
CA ILE A 70 -6.23 -8.53 -3.69
C ILE A 70 -6.93 -9.35 -4.78
N GLN A 71 -6.78 -8.97 -6.03
CA GLN A 71 -7.39 -9.69 -7.16
C GLN A 71 -6.99 -11.17 -7.18
N ARG A 72 -5.70 -11.48 -7.02
CA ARG A 72 -5.21 -12.87 -6.95
C ARG A 72 -5.80 -13.65 -5.77
N LEU A 73 -5.93 -13.01 -4.60
CA LEU A 73 -6.48 -13.67 -3.41
C LEU A 73 -7.97 -13.97 -3.55
N PHE A 74 -8.72 -13.14 -4.26
CA PHE A 74 -10.16 -13.32 -4.48
C PHE A 74 -10.48 -14.23 -5.66
N GLN A 75 -9.57 -14.43 -6.61
CA GLN A 75 -9.83 -15.20 -7.82
C GLN A 75 -10.20 -16.66 -7.49
N GLY A 76 -11.44 -17.07 -7.85
CA GLY A 76 -11.93 -18.44 -7.68
C GLY A 76 -12.17 -18.87 -6.24
N ARG A 77 -12.18 -17.96 -5.27
CA ARG A 77 -12.40 -18.26 -3.85
C ARG A 77 -13.74 -17.72 -3.36
N SER A 78 -14.31 -18.38 -2.36
CA SER A 78 -15.41 -17.79 -1.59
C SER A 78 -14.93 -16.55 -0.83
N LEU A 79 -15.86 -15.67 -0.50
CA LEU A 79 -15.58 -14.46 0.28
C LEU A 79 -14.83 -14.78 1.59
N GLU A 80 -15.27 -15.83 2.29
CA GLU A 80 -14.65 -16.29 3.55
C GLU A 80 -13.18 -16.67 3.37
N HIS A 81 -12.88 -17.50 2.39
CA HIS A 81 -11.50 -17.92 2.12
C HIS A 81 -10.63 -16.76 1.64
N ALA A 82 -11.18 -15.85 0.82
CA ALA A 82 -10.44 -14.71 0.32
C ALA A 82 -10.10 -13.71 1.44
N LEU A 83 -11.06 -13.36 2.30
CA LEU A 83 -10.84 -12.45 3.43
C LEU A 83 -9.88 -13.06 4.47
N SER A 84 -10.06 -14.35 4.79
CA SER A 84 -9.14 -15.06 5.69
C SER A 84 -7.71 -15.07 5.16
N ALA A 85 -7.53 -15.33 3.86
CA ALA A 85 -6.21 -15.31 3.23
C ALA A 85 -5.61 -13.89 3.22
N LEU A 86 -6.41 -12.86 2.92
CA LEU A 86 -5.97 -11.47 2.88
C LEU A 86 -5.52 -10.97 4.27
N LEU A 87 -6.28 -11.28 5.32
CA LEU A 87 -5.94 -10.91 6.69
C LEU A 87 -4.74 -11.71 7.20
N MET A 88 -4.64 -12.99 6.85
CA MET A 88 -3.49 -13.81 7.18
C MET A 88 -2.23 -13.28 6.49
N GLU A 89 -2.30 -12.89 5.22
CA GLU A 89 -1.18 -12.25 4.52
C GLU A 89 -0.78 -10.94 5.22
N ALA A 90 -1.74 -10.11 5.62
CA ALA A 90 -1.46 -8.88 6.36
C ALA A 90 -0.74 -9.14 7.71
N ALA A 91 -1.01 -10.27 8.36
CA ALA A 91 -0.39 -10.66 9.62
C ALA A 91 1.00 -11.28 9.45
N THR A 92 1.25 -11.98 8.32
CA THR A 92 2.42 -12.85 8.13
C THR A 92 3.44 -12.34 7.13
N ALA A 93 3.02 -11.52 6.15
CA ALA A 93 3.91 -11.04 5.11
C ALA A 93 5.15 -10.36 5.71
N ASN A 94 6.31 -10.83 5.29
CA ASN A 94 7.58 -10.27 5.77
C ASN A 94 7.90 -8.99 5.00
N TYR A 95 7.45 -7.86 5.53
CA TYR A 95 7.81 -6.53 5.05
C TYR A 95 8.93 -5.90 5.91
N ASP A 96 9.75 -6.70 6.58
CA ASP A 96 10.82 -6.25 7.47
C ASP A 96 10.36 -5.22 8.52
N GLY A 97 9.14 -5.40 9.06
CA GLY A 97 8.53 -4.49 10.04
C GLY A 97 8.07 -3.15 9.48
N ARG A 98 8.02 -2.96 8.15
CA ARG A 98 7.71 -1.65 7.54
C ARG A 98 6.23 -1.26 7.59
N GLY A 99 5.32 -2.20 7.84
CA GLY A 99 3.88 -1.93 7.83
C GLY A 99 3.31 -1.68 6.44
N CYS A 100 2.34 -0.77 6.33
CA CYS A 100 1.74 -0.35 5.06
C CYS A 100 2.25 1.03 4.65
N LEU A 101 2.86 1.15 3.45
CA LEU A 101 3.38 2.42 2.95
C LEU A 101 2.30 3.53 2.97
N LEU A 102 1.10 3.24 2.48
CA LEU A 102 0.04 4.26 2.37
C LEU A 102 -0.50 4.68 3.74
N VAL A 103 -0.69 3.74 4.67
CA VAL A 103 -1.14 4.05 6.05
C VAL A 103 -0.08 4.86 6.79
N ASN A 104 1.19 4.47 6.67
CA ASN A 104 2.30 5.21 7.26
C ASN A 104 2.38 6.63 6.68
N ALA A 105 2.27 6.77 5.35
CA ALA A 105 2.32 8.06 4.67
C ALA A 105 1.20 9.02 5.10
N VAL A 106 -0.02 8.52 5.30
CA VAL A 106 -1.12 9.36 5.84
C VAL A 106 -0.80 9.87 7.23
N ALA A 107 -0.17 9.05 8.09
CA ALA A 107 0.20 9.47 9.44
C ALA A 107 1.40 10.45 9.47
N GLU A 108 2.28 10.39 8.47
CA GLU A 108 3.49 11.22 8.38
C GLU A 108 3.26 12.55 7.66
N LEU A 109 2.34 12.58 6.69
CA LEU A 109 2.09 13.77 5.88
C LEU A 109 1.02 14.65 6.53
N HIS A 110 1.37 15.88 6.78
CA HIS A 110 0.44 16.92 7.25
C HIS A 110 -0.27 17.59 6.07
N GLU A 111 -1.37 18.30 6.35
CA GLU A 111 -2.14 19.05 5.33
C GLU A 111 -1.30 20.06 4.55
N THR A 112 -0.22 20.56 5.15
CA THR A 112 0.75 21.44 4.49
C THR A 112 1.55 20.76 3.37
N CYS A 113 1.53 19.42 3.29
CA CYS A 113 2.21 18.65 2.24
C CYS A 113 1.35 18.44 0.96
N GLY A 114 0.21 19.16 0.82
CA GLY A 114 -0.64 19.28 -0.35
C GLY A 114 -0.65 18.10 -1.31
N GLN A 115 0.08 18.23 -2.42
CA GLN A 115 0.09 17.24 -3.52
C GLN A 115 0.52 15.83 -3.08
N GLY A 116 1.46 15.71 -2.15
CA GLY A 116 1.90 14.39 -1.66
C GLY A 116 0.80 13.65 -0.91
N LEU A 117 0.06 14.35 -0.03
CA LEU A 117 -1.05 13.77 0.71
C LEU A 117 -2.21 13.38 -0.20
N ASP A 118 -2.52 14.20 -1.21
CA ASP A 118 -3.58 13.89 -2.18
C ASP A 118 -3.23 12.67 -3.03
N ALA A 119 -1.98 12.50 -3.40
CA ALA A 119 -1.51 11.29 -4.09
C ALA A 119 -1.70 10.03 -3.23
N VAL A 120 -1.37 10.10 -1.94
CA VAL A 120 -1.58 8.99 -1.00
C VAL A 120 -3.07 8.67 -0.82
N ARG A 121 -3.91 9.68 -0.65
CA ARG A 121 -5.38 9.51 -0.55
C ARG A 121 -5.96 8.84 -1.79
N LYS A 122 -5.53 9.26 -2.98
CA LYS A 122 -5.93 8.66 -4.25
C LYS A 122 -5.49 7.20 -4.36
N ALA A 123 -4.26 6.89 -3.96
CA ALA A 123 -3.74 5.53 -3.96
C ALA A 123 -4.51 4.62 -2.97
N LEU A 124 -4.88 5.13 -1.78
CA LEU A 124 -5.74 4.41 -0.84
C LEU A 124 -7.13 4.16 -1.40
N ALA A 125 -7.74 5.15 -2.06
CA ALA A 125 -9.04 5.01 -2.69
C ALA A 125 -9.02 3.93 -3.77
N GLN A 126 -7.97 3.87 -4.60
CA GLN A 126 -7.80 2.82 -5.61
C GLN A 126 -7.76 1.41 -5.00
N VAL A 127 -7.04 1.23 -3.89
CA VAL A 127 -6.99 -0.06 -3.17
C VAL A 127 -8.37 -0.41 -2.60
N ALA A 128 -9.08 0.58 -2.02
CA ALA A 128 -10.42 0.41 -1.48
C ALA A 128 -11.42 -0.01 -2.57
N GLU A 129 -11.43 0.69 -3.70
CA GLU A 129 -12.29 0.36 -4.85
C GLU A 129 -12.04 -1.07 -5.36
N THR A 130 -10.76 -1.47 -5.44
CA THR A 130 -10.41 -2.83 -5.84
C THR A 130 -10.92 -3.87 -4.85
N LEU A 131 -10.77 -3.63 -3.56
CA LEU A 131 -11.23 -4.54 -2.52
C LEU A 131 -12.76 -4.62 -2.49
N GLU A 132 -13.47 -3.49 -2.55
CA GLU A 132 -14.92 -3.47 -2.57
C GLU A 132 -15.48 -4.22 -3.79
N SER A 133 -14.90 -3.99 -4.97
CA SER A 133 -15.27 -4.70 -6.19
C SER A 133 -15.05 -6.22 -6.07
N ALA A 134 -13.94 -6.64 -5.47
CA ALA A 134 -13.63 -8.04 -5.24
C ALA A 134 -14.62 -8.69 -4.24
N ILE A 135 -14.97 -7.99 -3.13
CA ILE A 135 -15.97 -8.42 -2.16
C ILE A 135 -17.35 -8.57 -2.85
N ARG A 136 -17.76 -7.57 -3.61
CA ARG A 136 -19.04 -7.57 -4.33
C ARG A 136 -19.13 -8.71 -5.33
N SER A 137 -18.04 -9.00 -6.03
CA SER A 137 -17.97 -10.12 -6.98
C SER A 137 -18.02 -11.49 -6.29
N ALA A 138 -17.39 -11.63 -5.12
CA ALA A 138 -17.38 -12.88 -4.35
C ALA A 138 -18.68 -13.14 -3.57
N ALA A 139 -19.47 -12.09 -3.29
CA ALA A 139 -20.73 -12.19 -2.54
C ALA A 139 -21.79 -11.19 -3.09
N PRO A 140 -22.36 -11.45 -4.28
CA PRO A 140 -23.29 -10.51 -4.95
C PRO A 140 -24.57 -10.22 -4.16
N GLN A 141 -24.93 -11.10 -3.22
CA GLN A 141 -26.14 -10.96 -2.38
C GLN A 141 -25.96 -9.98 -1.21
N ARG A 142 -24.71 -9.61 -0.87
CA ARG A 142 -24.46 -8.73 0.28
C ARG A 142 -24.76 -7.28 -0.05
N ASN A 143 -25.44 -6.62 0.88
CA ASN A 143 -25.77 -5.19 0.77
C ASN A 143 -24.79 -4.29 1.51
N ASP A 144 -23.86 -4.87 2.29
CA ASP A 144 -22.90 -4.20 3.16
C ASP A 144 -21.45 -4.25 2.64
N CYS A 145 -21.24 -4.43 1.33
CA CYS A 145 -19.90 -4.57 0.73
C CYS A 145 -18.97 -3.38 1.05
N ALA A 146 -19.50 -2.16 1.05
CA ALA A 146 -18.71 -0.96 1.37
C ALA A 146 -18.27 -0.96 2.85
N GLN A 147 -19.17 -1.29 3.77
CA GLN A 147 -18.87 -1.37 5.20
C GLN A 147 -17.84 -2.49 5.47
N LEU A 148 -18.01 -3.65 4.86
CA LEU A 148 -17.08 -4.77 4.97
C LEU A 148 -15.71 -4.41 4.38
N CYS A 149 -15.67 -3.67 3.28
CA CYS A 149 -14.41 -3.16 2.70
C CYS A 149 -13.66 -2.27 3.70
N VAL A 150 -14.33 -1.26 4.27
CA VAL A 150 -13.71 -0.34 5.23
C VAL A 150 -13.25 -1.09 6.49
N ALA A 151 -14.07 -1.99 7.02
CA ALA A 151 -13.71 -2.81 8.18
C ALA A 151 -12.50 -3.72 7.89
N THR A 152 -12.45 -4.33 6.70
CA THR A 152 -11.31 -5.14 6.27
C THR A 152 -10.03 -4.30 6.13
N MET A 153 -10.11 -3.10 5.54
CA MET A 153 -8.97 -2.19 5.44
C MET A 153 -8.45 -1.77 6.82
N ALA A 154 -9.34 -1.47 7.76
CA ALA A 154 -8.99 -1.13 9.14
C ALA A 154 -8.28 -2.31 9.84
N ALA A 155 -8.77 -3.53 9.65
CA ALA A 155 -8.16 -4.75 10.17
C ALA A 155 -6.75 -4.97 9.59
N ILE A 156 -6.56 -4.80 8.28
CA ILE A 156 -5.25 -4.89 7.60
C ILE A 156 -4.30 -3.83 8.14
N ALA A 157 -4.75 -2.58 8.26
CA ALA A 157 -3.95 -1.49 8.79
C ALA A 157 -3.49 -1.78 10.23
N GLY A 158 -4.40 -2.25 11.08
CA GLY A 158 -4.09 -2.68 12.45
C GLY A 158 -3.07 -3.81 12.50
N LEU A 159 -3.26 -4.89 11.74
CA LEU A 159 -2.32 -6.03 11.69
C LEU A 159 -0.93 -5.61 11.24
N ARG A 160 -0.82 -4.75 10.24
CA ARG A 160 0.47 -4.23 9.74
C ARG A 160 1.14 -3.26 10.71
N THR A 161 0.35 -2.50 11.47
CA THR A 161 0.86 -1.65 12.57
C THR A 161 1.41 -2.51 13.72
N LEU A 162 0.69 -3.57 14.10
CA LEU A 162 1.14 -4.53 15.11
C LEU A 162 2.41 -5.29 14.66
N GLN A 163 2.56 -5.54 13.36
CA GLN A 163 3.80 -6.08 12.81
C GLN A 163 4.97 -5.10 12.96
N ARG A 164 4.75 -3.82 12.68
CA ARG A 164 5.76 -2.77 12.88
C ARG A 164 6.14 -2.60 14.36
N ALA A 165 5.20 -2.85 15.26
CA ALA A 165 5.42 -2.89 16.70
C ALA A 165 6.04 -4.22 17.20
N GLU A 166 6.48 -5.10 16.27
CA GLU A 166 7.15 -6.37 16.56
C GLU A 166 6.35 -7.35 17.43
N LEU A 167 5.01 -7.24 17.43
CA LEU A 167 4.19 -8.24 18.12
C LEU A 167 4.51 -9.66 17.61
N PRO A 168 4.54 -10.67 18.48
CA PRO A 168 4.81 -12.05 18.11
C PRO A 168 3.92 -12.53 16.95
N LEU A 169 4.51 -13.22 15.97
CA LEU A 169 3.81 -13.72 14.79
C LEU A 169 2.57 -14.53 15.16
N ALA A 170 2.66 -15.43 16.14
CA ALA A 170 1.55 -16.25 16.58
C ALA A 170 0.34 -15.44 17.04
N LEU A 171 0.56 -14.33 17.76
CA LEU A 171 -0.52 -13.44 18.21
C LEU A 171 -1.16 -12.70 17.05
N ARG A 172 -0.35 -12.24 16.07
CA ARG A 172 -0.87 -11.59 14.87
C ARG A 172 -1.69 -12.55 13.99
N GLN A 173 -1.28 -13.80 13.87
CA GLN A 173 -2.03 -14.84 13.17
C GLN A 173 -3.37 -15.15 13.86
N GLN A 174 -3.38 -15.28 15.19
CA GLN A 174 -4.61 -15.47 15.97
C GLN A 174 -5.55 -14.27 15.82
N ALA A 175 -5.00 -13.05 15.84
CA ALA A 175 -5.80 -11.84 15.60
C ALA A 175 -6.40 -11.82 14.19
N ALA A 176 -5.64 -12.19 13.15
CA ALA A 176 -6.14 -12.27 11.79
C ALA A 176 -7.29 -13.28 11.64
N GLN A 177 -7.20 -14.45 12.27
CA GLN A 177 -8.28 -15.44 12.28
C GLN A 177 -9.54 -14.92 12.97
N ARG A 178 -9.39 -14.29 14.14
CA ARG A 178 -10.51 -13.70 14.88
C ARG A 178 -11.19 -12.58 14.10
N LEU A 179 -10.39 -11.71 13.46
CA LEU A 179 -10.91 -10.63 12.62
C LEU A 179 -11.68 -11.18 11.42
N ALA A 180 -11.16 -12.21 10.75
CA ALA A 180 -11.87 -12.85 9.62
C ALA A 180 -13.23 -13.42 10.05
N GLN A 181 -13.28 -14.12 11.19
CA GLN A 181 -14.53 -14.65 11.74
C GLN A 181 -15.53 -13.54 12.10
N GLY A 182 -15.08 -12.48 12.76
CA GLY A 182 -15.92 -11.35 13.16
C GLY A 182 -16.49 -10.57 11.98
N LEU A 183 -15.71 -10.37 10.93
CA LEU A 183 -16.13 -9.66 9.71
C LEU A 183 -17.16 -10.42 8.89
N LEU A 184 -17.19 -11.73 8.99
CA LEU A 184 -18.11 -12.62 8.22
C LEU A 184 -19.36 -12.99 9.00
N GLY A 185 -19.30 -12.97 10.32
CA GLY A 185 -20.38 -13.41 11.21
C GLY A 185 -21.36 -12.31 11.62
N SER A 186 -21.21 -11.11 11.08
CA SER A 186 -22.09 -9.96 11.34
C SER A 186 -23.15 -9.77 10.25
#